data_a439ccbbfa64eee95e7759226a388c1c
#
_entry.id   a439ccbbfa64eee95e7759226a388c1c
#
_cell.length_a   1.000
_cell.length_b   1.000
_cell.length_c   1.000
_cell.angle_alpha   90.00
_cell.angle_beta   90.00
_cell.angle_gamma   90.00
#
_symmetry.space_group_name_H-M   'P 1'
#
loop_
_entity.id
_entity.type
_entity.pdbx_description
1 polymer ?
#
loop_
_entity_poly.entity_id
_entity_poly.type
_entity_poly.pdbx_seq_one_letter_code
_entity_poly.pdbx_strand_id
1 'polypeptide(L)'
;KKLNGQYQPRSFCFTLTPLGAYSAAFYNENAARHDMRTAIVLTTLGIAFLLIVTFPRPLVGLLALLPSSAGAIFALLVCSFLFPSLSILAVSFGGAIMAFTVDLGITYLLFLDRPCEVSGRQAAREVRAAEILAALTTIGGFLLLLLSRFRVLAEVGVFAALGVAFTFAFVHW
;
A
#
# COMPACT_ATOMS: atom_id res chain seq x y z
N LYS A 1 19.57 30.83 -22.08
CA LYS A 1 19.73 31.07 -23.55
C LYS A 1 20.63 32.26 -23.87
N LYS A 2 20.75 33.26 -23.00
CA LYS A 2 21.60 34.46 -23.25
C LYS A 2 23.08 34.28 -22.84
N LEU A 3 23.41 33.33 -21.99
CA LEU A 3 24.79 33.07 -21.52
C LEU A 3 25.61 32.19 -22.49
N ASN A 4 24.94 31.45 -23.38
CA ASN A 4 25.62 30.58 -24.36
C ASN A 4 26.24 31.34 -25.55
N GLY A 5 25.90 32.59 -25.74
CA GLY A 5 26.41 33.41 -26.86
C GLY A 5 27.69 34.19 -26.59
N GLN A 6 28.11 34.34 -25.32
CA GLN A 6 29.22 35.22 -24.96
C GLN A 6 30.57 34.50 -24.73
N TYR A 7 30.57 33.15 -24.66
CA TYR A 7 31.78 32.36 -24.45
C TYR A 7 31.95 31.27 -25.51
N GLN A 8 32.12 31.66 -26.76
CA GLN A 8 32.58 30.75 -27.80
C GLN A 8 33.98 31.10 -28.31
N PRO A 9 35.04 30.48 -27.81
CA PRO A 9 36.18 30.15 -28.63
C PRO A 9 36.16 28.66 -28.93
N ARG A 10 35.87 28.35 -30.19
CA ARG A 10 36.16 27.08 -30.89
C ARG A 10 35.78 25.77 -30.20
N SER A 11 34.65 25.20 -30.65
CA SER A 11 34.30 23.77 -30.66
C SER A 11 34.07 23.03 -29.33
N PHE A 12 33.60 23.68 -28.28
CA PHE A 12 33.07 22.97 -27.13
C PHE A 12 31.54 23.21 -27.05
N CYS A 13 30.76 22.18 -27.34
CA CYS A 13 29.32 22.20 -27.15
C CYS A 13 29.05 22.01 -25.63
N PHE A 14 28.83 23.11 -24.90
CA PHE A 14 28.42 23.03 -23.49
C PHE A 14 26.91 22.76 -23.46
N THR A 15 26.54 21.54 -23.07
CA THR A 15 25.17 21.24 -22.67
C THR A 15 25.01 21.65 -21.19
N LEU A 16 24.33 22.77 -20.95
CA LEU A 16 23.91 23.15 -19.60
C LEU A 16 22.77 22.22 -19.18
N THR A 17 23.10 21.17 -18.47
CA THR A 17 22.13 20.39 -17.72
C THR A 17 21.89 21.11 -16.38
N PRO A 18 20.65 21.50 -16.05
CA PRO A 18 20.36 22.05 -14.73
C PRO A 18 20.55 20.97 -13.68
N LEU A 19 21.73 20.94 -13.07
CA LEU A 19 22.07 20.12 -11.93
C LEU A 19 21.64 20.86 -10.66
N GLY A 20 20.46 20.57 -10.15
CA GLY A 20 19.97 21.13 -8.90
C GLY A 20 19.03 20.17 -8.19
N ALA A 21 18.84 20.37 -6.90
CA ALA A 21 17.92 19.56 -6.08
C ALA A 21 16.51 19.47 -6.72
N TYR A 22 16.08 20.49 -7.46
CA TYR A 22 14.80 20.52 -8.16
C TYR A 22 14.75 19.54 -9.35
N SER A 23 15.79 19.48 -10.16
CA SER A 23 15.83 18.53 -11.30
C SER A 23 15.94 17.09 -10.82
N ALA A 24 16.71 16.85 -9.77
CA ALA A 24 16.81 15.52 -9.14
C ALA A 24 15.45 15.11 -8.53
N ALA A 25 14.74 16.04 -7.87
CA ALA A 25 13.40 15.78 -7.33
C ALA A 25 12.39 15.47 -8.44
N PHE A 26 12.42 16.19 -9.55
CA PHE A 26 11.53 15.98 -10.69
C PHE A 26 11.79 14.64 -11.41
N TYR A 27 13.06 14.28 -11.60
CA TYR A 27 13.42 12.97 -12.16
C TYR A 27 13.03 11.82 -11.22
N ASN A 28 13.24 12.01 -9.92
CA ASN A 28 12.85 11.04 -8.90
C ASN A 28 11.32 10.89 -8.81
N GLU A 29 10.59 11.98 -8.94
CA GLU A 29 9.12 11.95 -8.94
C GLU A 29 8.56 11.17 -10.15
N ASN A 30 9.08 11.41 -11.35
CA ASN A 30 8.64 10.69 -12.55
C ASN A 30 9.03 9.20 -12.51
N ALA A 31 10.24 8.89 -12.08
CA ALA A 31 10.69 7.50 -11.89
C ALA A 31 9.80 6.80 -10.84
N ALA A 32 9.57 7.45 -9.68
CA ALA A 32 8.73 6.91 -8.63
C ALA A 32 7.28 6.66 -9.08
N ARG A 33 6.70 7.52 -9.91
CA ARG A 33 5.34 7.31 -10.46
C ARG A 33 5.26 6.07 -11.36
N HIS A 34 6.26 5.87 -12.21
CA HIS A 34 6.31 4.70 -13.10
C HIS A 34 6.53 3.42 -12.30
N ASP A 35 7.49 3.43 -11.38
CA ASP A 35 7.83 2.29 -10.53
C ASP A 35 6.67 1.92 -9.60
N MET A 36 5.96 2.92 -9.06
CA MET A 36 4.75 2.71 -8.24
C MET A 36 3.67 1.97 -9.00
N ARG A 37 3.35 2.39 -10.24
CA ARG A 37 2.33 1.73 -11.06
C ARG A 37 2.71 0.29 -11.36
N THR A 38 3.97 0.06 -11.73
CA THR A 38 4.50 -1.26 -12.02
C THR A 38 4.50 -2.14 -10.77
N ALA A 39 4.92 -1.60 -9.63
CA ALA A 39 4.92 -2.32 -8.36
C ALA A 39 3.50 -2.73 -7.93
N ILE A 40 2.52 -1.83 -7.99
CA ILE A 40 1.12 -2.14 -7.64
C ILE A 40 0.57 -3.24 -8.54
N VAL A 41 0.75 -3.13 -9.85
CA VAL A 41 0.27 -4.14 -10.81
C VAL A 41 0.95 -5.47 -10.58
N LEU A 42 2.28 -5.48 -10.44
CA LEU A 42 3.05 -6.71 -10.23
C LEU A 42 2.70 -7.38 -8.89
N THR A 43 2.56 -6.60 -7.83
CA THR A 43 2.15 -7.11 -6.51
C THR A 43 0.74 -7.70 -6.56
N THR A 44 -0.21 -6.99 -7.16
CA THR A 44 -1.59 -7.48 -7.27
C THR A 44 -1.67 -8.75 -8.10
N LEU A 45 -0.97 -8.81 -9.24
CA LEU A 45 -0.90 -10.02 -10.07
C LEU A 45 -0.20 -11.17 -9.35
N GLY A 46 0.89 -10.90 -8.63
CA GLY A 46 1.62 -11.89 -7.85
C GLY A 46 0.75 -12.49 -6.73
N ILE A 47 0.02 -11.65 -6.00
CA ILE A 47 -0.90 -12.10 -4.95
C ILE A 47 -2.06 -12.90 -5.58
N ALA A 48 -2.65 -12.41 -6.67
CA ALA A 48 -3.72 -13.12 -7.36
C ALA A 48 -3.25 -14.49 -7.86
N PHE A 49 -2.05 -14.57 -8.44
CA PHE A 49 -1.45 -15.82 -8.89
C PHE A 49 -1.23 -16.81 -7.72
N LEU A 50 -0.66 -16.34 -6.60
CA LEU A 50 -0.49 -17.14 -5.40
C LEU A 50 -1.82 -17.67 -4.86
N LEU A 51 -2.85 -16.84 -4.83
CA LEU A 51 -4.19 -17.23 -4.38
C LEU A 51 -4.80 -18.30 -5.28
N ILE A 52 -4.65 -18.16 -6.61
CA ILE A 52 -5.16 -19.14 -7.58
C ILE A 52 -4.46 -20.49 -7.42
N VAL A 53 -3.15 -20.50 -7.14
CA VAL A 53 -2.37 -21.72 -6.97
C VAL A 53 -2.63 -22.41 -5.63
N THR A 54 -2.82 -21.61 -4.58
CA THR A 54 -2.95 -22.12 -3.20
C THR A 54 -4.35 -22.65 -2.91
N PHE A 55 -5.38 -22.02 -3.47
CA PHE A 55 -6.75 -22.41 -3.19
C PHE A 55 -7.30 -23.40 -4.21
N PRO A 56 -7.94 -24.52 -3.79
CA PRO A 56 -8.59 -25.46 -4.70
C PRO A 56 -9.77 -24.83 -5.46
N ARG A 57 -10.30 -23.70 -4.94
CA ARG A 57 -11.33 -22.90 -5.57
C ARG A 57 -10.80 -21.49 -5.82
N PRO A 58 -10.21 -21.22 -6.99
CA PRO A 58 -9.51 -19.96 -7.27
C PRO A 58 -10.40 -18.72 -7.15
N LEU A 59 -11.69 -18.83 -7.44
CA LEU A 59 -12.67 -17.74 -7.30
C LEU A 59 -12.84 -17.29 -5.85
N VAL A 60 -12.83 -18.24 -4.91
CA VAL A 60 -12.96 -17.94 -3.48
C VAL A 60 -11.69 -17.25 -2.95
N GLY A 61 -10.52 -17.72 -3.38
CA GLY A 61 -9.25 -17.04 -3.05
C GLY A 61 -9.21 -15.59 -3.56
N LEU A 62 -9.67 -15.37 -4.78
CA LEU A 62 -9.71 -14.02 -5.37
C LEU A 62 -10.66 -13.06 -4.62
N LEU A 63 -11.70 -13.63 -3.96
CA LEU A 63 -12.63 -12.84 -3.14
C LEU A 63 -11.93 -12.15 -1.96
N ALA A 64 -10.80 -12.70 -1.47
CA ALA A 64 -10.00 -12.10 -0.40
C ALA A 64 -9.39 -10.73 -0.80
N LEU A 65 -9.21 -10.48 -2.09
CA LEU A 65 -8.70 -9.19 -2.58
C LEU A 65 -9.73 -8.06 -2.50
N LEU A 66 -11.04 -8.38 -2.49
CA LEU A 66 -12.09 -7.37 -2.48
C LEU A 66 -12.07 -6.50 -1.21
N PRO A 67 -12.07 -7.04 0.02
CA PRO A 67 -12.04 -6.21 1.22
C PRO A 67 -10.75 -5.42 1.34
N SER A 68 -9.60 -5.98 0.92
CA SER A 68 -8.31 -5.29 0.95
C SER A 68 -8.28 -4.11 -0.02
N SER A 69 -8.78 -4.28 -1.25
CA SER A 69 -8.85 -3.20 -2.24
C SER A 69 -9.84 -2.12 -1.79
N ALA A 70 -10.99 -2.50 -1.26
CA ALA A 70 -11.97 -1.57 -0.71
C ALA A 70 -11.36 -0.78 0.46
N GLY A 71 -10.70 -1.46 1.41
CA GLY A 71 -10.02 -0.81 2.53
C GLY A 71 -8.97 0.20 2.11
N ALA A 72 -8.16 -0.14 1.11
CA ALA A 72 -7.15 0.78 0.57
C ALA A 72 -7.77 2.01 -0.12
N ILE A 73 -8.85 1.82 -0.90
CA ILE A 73 -9.57 2.92 -1.56
C ILE A 73 -10.18 3.85 -0.52
N PHE A 74 -10.85 3.31 0.50
CA PHE A 74 -11.43 4.12 1.57
C PHE A 74 -10.36 4.85 2.38
N ALA A 75 -9.24 4.20 2.66
CA ALA A 75 -8.10 4.86 3.32
C ALA A 75 -7.55 6.01 2.49
N LEU A 76 -7.40 5.85 1.17
CA LEU A 76 -7.01 6.92 0.26
C LEU A 76 -7.99 8.08 0.28
N LEU A 77 -9.29 7.80 0.23
CA LEU A 77 -10.34 8.81 0.30
C LEU A 77 -10.23 9.62 1.60
N VAL A 78 -10.14 8.95 2.74
CA VAL A 78 -10.01 9.64 4.04
C VAL A 78 -8.72 10.44 4.12
N CYS A 79 -7.59 9.88 3.67
CA CYS A 79 -6.33 10.60 3.64
C CYS A 79 -6.36 11.84 2.73
N SER A 80 -7.09 11.79 1.61
CA SER A 80 -7.24 12.96 0.72
C SER A 80 -8.01 14.12 1.37
N PHE A 81 -8.86 13.83 2.36
CA PHE A 81 -9.53 14.86 3.17
C PHE A 81 -8.66 15.36 4.33
N LEU A 82 -7.82 14.50 4.90
CA LEU A 82 -6.96 14.84 6.04
C LEU A 82 -5.73 15.64 5.62
N PHE A 83 -5.18 15.35 4.46
CA PHE A 83 -3.95 15.96 3.98
C PHE A 83 -4.19 16.72 2.66
N PRO A 84 -3.84 18.02 2.58
CA PRO A 84 -4.02 18.82 1.36
C PRO A 84 -3.14 18.37 0.21
N SER A 85 -2.06 17.64 0.48
CA SER A 85 -1.20 17.01 -0.53
C SER A 85 -0.64 15.71 0.04
N LEU A 86 -0.99 14.58 -0.57
CA LEU A 86 -0.42 13.28 -0.25
C LEU A 86 0.92 13.10 -0.98
N SER A 87 1.91 12.64 -0.25
CA SER A 87 3.19 12.26 -0.84
C SER A 87 3.03 11.03 -1.73
N ILE A 88 3.69 11.05 -2.89
CA ILE A 88 3.74 9.89 -3.80
C ILE A 88 4.29 8.65 -3.08
N LEU A 89 5.24 8.85 -2.16
CA LEU A 89 5.77 7.77 -1.33
C LEU A 89 4.68 7.15 -0.43
N ALA A 90 3.80 7.97 0.17
CA ALA A 90 2.70 7.45 0.98
C ALA A 90 1.74 6.58 0.14
N VAL A 91 1.43 7.01 -1.08
CA VAL A 91 0.58 6.23 -2.01
C VAL A 91 1.29 4.96 -2.49
N SER A 92 2.61 5.01 -2.70
CA SER A 92 3.42 3.85 -3.10
C SER A 92 3.39 2.73 -2.05
N PHE A 93 3.33 3.08 -0.76
CA PHE A 93 3.13 2.12 0.31
C PHE A 93 1.75 1.45 0.30
N GLY A 94 0.80 1.96 -0.47
CA GLY A 94 -0.52 1.35 -0.63
C GLY A 94 -0.47 -0.11 -1.10
N GLY A 95 0.46 -0.46 -1.99
CA GLY A 95 0.69 -1.84 -2.41
C GLY A 95 1.17 -2.74 -1.27
N ALA A 96 2.05 -2.24 -0.39
CA ALA A 96 2.49 -2.97 0.80
C ALA A 96 1.34 -3.17 1.80
N ILE A 97 0.49 -2.14 1.98
CA ILE A 97 -0.69 -2.24 2.84
C ILE A 97 -1.66 -3.30 2.31
N MET A 98 -1.89 -3.34 1.00
CA MET A 98 -2.70 -4.40 0.38
C MET A 98 -2.13 -5.79 0.67
N ALA A 99 -0.81 -5.98 0.59
CA ALA A 99 -0.19 -7.27 0.91
C ALA A 99 -0.47 -7.70 2.35
N PHE A 100 -0.30 -6.81 3.33
CA PHE A 100 -0.59 -7.11 4.74
C PHE A 100 -2.08 -7.36 5.00
N THR A 101 -2.97 -6.67 4.31
CA THR A 101 -4.42 -6.79 4.55
C THR A 101 -5.04 -8.00 3.85
N VAL A 102 -4.43 -8.50 2.78
CA VAL A 102 -4.85 -9.74 2.13
C VAL A 102 -4.72 -10.94 3.07
N ASP A 103 -3.70 -10.95 3.93
CA ASP A 103 -3.50 -12.02 4.92
C ASP A 103 -4.70 -12.17 5.87
N LEU A 104 -5.35 -11.07 6.25
CA LEU A 104 -6.58 -11.10 7.04
C LEU A 104 -7.73 -11.78 6.27
N GLY A 105 -7.89 -11.45 4.99
CA GLY A 105 -8.88 -12.08 4.12
C GLY A 105 -8.62 -13.56 3.89
N ILE A 106 -7.38 -13.95 3.70
CA ILE A 106 -6.96 -15.36 3.51
C ILE A 106 -7.23 -16.16 4.78
N THR A 107 -6.86 -15.64 5.94
CA THR A 107 -7.09 -16.32 7.23
C THR A 107 -8.58 -16.59 7.43
N TYR A 108 -9.43 -15.62 7.14
CA TYR A 108 -10.88 -15.78 7.24
C TYR A 108 -11.42 -16.85 6.26
N LEU A 109 -10.94 -16.86 5.01
CA LEU A 109 -11.35 -17.82 4.00
C LEU A 109 -10.88 -19.25 4.30
N LEU A 110 -9.63 -19.43 4.75
CA LEU A 110 -9.11 -20.73 5.17
C LEU A 110 -9.91 -21.31 6.33
N PHE A 111 -10.49 -20.43 7.12
CA PHE A 111 -11.29 -20.82 8.24
C PHE A 111 -12.70 -21.28 7.83
N LEU A 112 -13.29 -20.63 6.84
CA LEU A 112 -14.58 -21.03 6.27
C LEU A 112 -14.51 -22.35 5.49
N ASP A 113 -13.34 -22.71 4.97
CA ASP A 113 -13.17 -23.94 4.16
C ASP A 113 -12.80 -25.18 4.98
N ARG A 114 -12.70 -25.06 6.32
CA ARG A 114 -12.46 -26.24 7.19
C ARG A 114 -13.72 -27.06 7.34
N PRO A 115 -13.67 -28.41 7.08
CA PRO A 115 -14.78 -29.30 7.36
C PRO A 115 -15.12 -29.30 8.85
N CYS A 116 -16.38 -29.08 9.16
CA CYS A 116 -16.93 -28.89 10.50
C CYS A 116 -16.73 -30.09 11.44
N GLU A 117 -15.66 -30.07 12.23
CA GLU A 117 -15.56 -30.91 13.43
C GLU A 117 -15.66 -30.10 14.73
N VAL A 118 -15.55 -28.80 14.68
CA VAL A 118 -15.69 -27.90 15.83
C VAL A 118 -16.83 -26.92 15.54
N SER A 119 -17.69 -26.69 16.53
CA SER A 119 -18.81 -25.74 16.40
C SER A 119 -18.30 -24.44 15.76
N GLY A 120 -18.72 -24.14 14.53
CA GLY A 120 -18.20 -23.03 13.71
C GLY A 120 -18.22 -21.68 14.41
N ARG A 121 -19.10 -21.50 15.41
CA ARG A 121 -19.12 -20.32 16.29
C ARG A 121 -17.94 -20.21 17.24
N GLN A 122 -17.45 -21.34 17.76
CA GLN A 122 -16.35 -21.35 18.73
C GLN A 122 -15.02 -21.06 18.05
N ALA A 123 -14.84 -21.66 16.92
CA ALA A 123 -13.71 -21.47 16.04
C ALA A 123 -13.67 -20.04 15.46
N ALA A 124 -14.78 -19.48 14.98
CA ALA A 124 -14.88 -18.11 14.53
C ALA A 124 -14.52 -17.10 15.65
N ARG A 125 -14.78 -17.45 16.90
CA ARG A 125 -14.47 -16.62 18.05
C ARG A 125 -12.98 -16.59 18.38
N GLU A 126 -12.31 -17.72 18.24
CA GLU A 126 -10.86 -17.83 18.48
C GLU A 126 -10.03 -17.12 17.40
N VAL A 127 -10.39 -17.31 16.13
CA VAL A 127 -9.74 -16.60 15.01
C VAL A 127 -9.96 -15.09 15.11
N ARG A 128 -11.19 -14.68 15.43
CA ARG A 128 -11.53 -13.26 15.57
C ARG A 128 -10.68 -12.57 16.65
N ALA A 129 -10.41 -13.23 17.76
CA ALA A 129 -9.55 -12.68 18.80
C ALA A 129 -8.10 -12.49 18.33
N ALA A 130 -7.56 -13.48 17.62
CA ALA A 130 -6.21 -13.38 17.02
C ALA A 130 -6.12 -12.29 15.96
N GLU A 131 -7.13 -12.20 15.08
CA GLU A 131 -7.18 -11.19 14.03
C GLU A 131 -7.34 -9.77 14.59
N ILE A 132 -8.17 -9.58 15.63
CA ILE A 132 -8.29 -8.29 16.33
C ILE A 132 -6.93 -7.87 16.92
N LEU A 133 -6.25 -8.80 17.58
CA LEU A 133 -4.95 -8.52 18.16
C LEU A 133 -3.91 -8.18 17.08
N ALA A 134 -3.88 -8.94 15.99
CA ALA A 134 -3.00 -8.68 14.85
C ALA A 134 -3.30 -7.30 14.21
N ALA A 135 -4.57 -6.98 13.98
CA ALA A 135 -4.97 -5.69 13.44
C ALA A 135 -4.58 -4.54 14.37
N LEU A 136 -4.84 -4.68 15.68
CA LEU A 136 -4.50 -3.66 16.68
C LEU A 136 -2.99 -3.43 16.78
N THR A 137 -2.18 -4.48 16.78
CA THR A 137 -0.72 -4.36 16.82
C THR A 137 -0.18 -3.71 15.55
N THR A 138 -0.73 -4.05 14.39
CA THR A 138 -0.35 -3.46 13.11
C THR A 138 -0.75 -2.00 13.02
N ILE A 139 -1.99 -1.66 13.40
CA ILE A 139 -2.46 -0.26 13.47
C ILE A 139 -1.60 0.53 14.46
N GLY A 140 -1.35 -0.02 15.65
CA GLY A 140 -0.50 0.61 16.66
C GLY A 140 0.92 0.86 16.14
N GLY A 141 1.53 -0.11 15.47
CA GLY A 141 2.84 0.03 14.85
C GLY A 141 2.88 1.15 13.80
N PHE A 142 1.87 1.24 12.94
CA PHE A 142 1.79 2.32 11.94
C PHE A 142 1.50 3.69 12.56
N LEU A 143 0.69 3.74 13.62
CA LEU A 143 0.44 5.00 14.33
C LEU A 143 1.69 5.54 15.05
N LEU A 144 2.63 4.69 15.44
CA LEU A 144 3.92 5.14 15.97
C LEU A 144 4.73 5.97 14.95
N LEU A 145 4.50 5.80 13.64
CA LEU A 145 5.10 6.64 12.62
C LEU A 145 4.65 8.10 12.70
N LEU A 146 3.51 8.39 13.34
CA LEU A 146 3.05 9.75 13.61
C LEU A 146 4.00 10.52 14.56
N LEU A 147 4.76 9.80 15.40
CA LEU A 147 5.75 10.43 16.28
C LEU A 147 6.99 10.88 15.47
N SER A 148 7.11 10.47 14.23
CA SER A 148 8.21 10.89 13.36
C SER A 148 8.07 12.38 13.02
N ARG A 149 9.19 13.10 13.02
CA ARG A 149 9.25 14.48 12.54
C ARG A 149 9.16 14.60 11.01
N PHE A 150 9.22 13.49 10.29
CA PHE A 150 9.11 13.45 8.84
C PHE A 150 7.65 13.32 8.43
N ARG A 151 7.13 14.35 7.78
CA ARG A 151 5.75 14.42 7.30
C ARG A 151 5.35 13.20 6.45
N VAL A 152 6.24 12.75 5.59
CA VAL A 152 5.99 11.59 4.70
C VAL A 152 5.74 10.31 5.51
N LEU A 153 6.51 10.09 6.59
CA LEU A 153 6.32 8.92 7.47
C LEU A 153 4.99 9.00 8.23
N ALA A 154 4.59 10.20 8.66
CA ALA A 154 3.31 10.39 9.30
C ALA A 154 2.15 10.12 8.31
N GLU A 155 2.24 10.59 7.07
CA GLU A 155 1.25 10.32 6.01
C GLU A 155 1.15 8.80 5.73
N VAL A 156 2.28 8.10 5.62
CA VAL A 156 2.34 6.63 5.47
C VAL A 156 1.69 5.93 6.65
N GLY A 157 2.00 6.37 7.87
CA GLY A 157 1.47 5.78 9.10
C GLY A 157 -0.05 5.89 9.19
N VAL A 158 -0.62 7.07 8.92
CA VAL A 158 -2.08 7.27 8.91
C VAL A 158 -2.74 6.45 7.82
N PHE A 159 -2.18 6.50 6.61
CA PHE A 159 -2.73 5.77 5.48
C PHE A 159 -2.74 4.25 5.72
N ALA A 160 -1.64 3.69 6.23
CA ALA A 160 -1.53 2.28 6.55
C ALA A 160 -2.47 1.87 7.68
N ALA A 161 -2.54 2.64 8.77
CA ALA A 161 -3.43 2.38 9.89
C ALA A 161 -4.90 2.38 9.46
N LEU A 162 -5.31 3.35 8.65
CA LEU A 162 -6.66 3.41 8.09
C LEU A 162 -6.94 2.26 7.13
N GLY A 163 -5.98 1.90 6.27
CA GLY A 163 -6.11 0.77 5.35
C GLY A 163 -6.38 -0.54 6.08
N VAL A 164 -5.59 -0.84 7.11
CA VAL A 164 -5.80 -2.03 7.94
C VAL A 164 -7.13 -1.97 8.69
N ALA A 165 -7.49 -0.82 9.28
CA ALA A 165 -8.74 -0.66 10.02
C ALA A 165 -9.98 -0.86 9.13
N PHE A 166 -10.00 -0.26 7.95
CA PHE A 166 -11.11 -0.42 7.00
C PHE A 166 -11.19 -1.84 6.44
N THR A 167 -10.05 -2.44 6.08
CA THR A 167 -10.05 -3.83 5.62
C THR A 167 -10.58 -4.76 6.70
N PHE A 168 -10.13 -4.60 7.94
CA PHE A 168 -10.63 -5.38 9.07
C PHE A 168 -12.15 -5.20 9.25
N ALA A 169 -12.65 -3.98 9.14
CA ALA A 169 -14.08 -3.70 9.21
C ALA A 169 -14.86 -4.39 8.06
N PHE A 170 -14.34 -4.36 6.82
CA PHE A 170 -15.00 -5.00 5.68
C PHE A 170 -14.95 -6.52 5.71
N VAL A 171 -13.93 -7.12 6.31
CA VAL A 171 -13.84 -8.59 6.47
C VAL A 171 -14.83 -9.08 7.53
N HIS A 172 -15.12 -8.26 8.56
CA HIS A 172 -15.93 -8.70 9.69
C HIS A 172 -17.39 -8.25 9.65
N TRP A 173 -17.76 -7.44 8.66
CA TRP A 173 -19.12 -6.96 8.46
C TRP A 173 -19.82 -7.77 7.40
#